data_790be90147bfd9e0c6d32a52da17a547
#
_entry.id   790be90147bfd9e0c6d32a52da17a547
#
_cell.length_a   1.000
_cell.length_b   1.000
_cell.length_c   1.000
_cell.angle_alpha   90.00
_cell.angle_beta   90.00
_cell.angle_gamma   90.00
#
_symmetry.space_group_name_H-M   'P 1'
#
loop_
_entity.id
_entity.type
_entity.pdbx_description
1 polymer ?
#
loop_
_entity_poly.entity_id
_entity_poly.type
_entity_poly.pdbx_seq_one_letter_code
_entity_poly.pdbx_strand_id
1 'polypeptide(L)'
;EEEPIEYDEVAQEELEEEVDPFYAVIDENSTLEEYWELFVADAIRSGKPDPGFGRTMNLFFGNEPDFASGVTADHAGRAYDVCNDETVSFEIIRSFWEDFSVVQRLYTFYHEAGHARYKYRHPYERSELTSAPDNYPIMWLSMVPENSTLEEFIKDKNDFFKRDWEGVRYFNCTEN
;
A
#
# COMPACT_ATOMS: atom_id res chain seq x y z
N GLU A 1 57.35 25.41 -16.78
CA GLU A 1 57.01 24.12 -16.11
C GLU A 1 55.74 24.39 -15.30
N GLU A 2 54.62 23.88 -15.80
CA GLU A 2 53.31 23.94 -15.08
C GLU A 2 53.22 22.66 -14.24
N GLU A 3 53.03 22.84 -12.92
CA GLU A 3 52.75 21.72 -12.00
C GLU A 3 51.35 21.17 -12.24
N PRO A 4 51.17 19.84 -12.21
CA PRO A 4 49.84 19.24 -12.38
C PRO A 4 48.99 19.49 -11.14
N ILE A 5 47.76 19.96 -11.35
CA ILE A 5 46.73 20.11 -10.33
C ILE A 5 46.25 18.68 -9.95
N GLU A 6 46.58 18.27 -8.73
CA GLU A 6 46.05 17.10 -8.10
C GLU A 6 44.57 17.37 -7.78
N TYR A 7 43.66 16.66 -8.49
CA TYR A 7 42.24 16.61 -8.11
C TYR A 7 42.11 15.67 -6.92
N ASP A 8 41.84 16.23 -5.74
CA ASP A 8 41.38 15.48 -4.60
C ASP A 8 40.09 14.73 -5.02
N GLU A 9 40.17 13.42 -5.14
CA GLU A 9 38.99 12.54 -5.17
C GLU A 9 38.28 12.69 -3.82
N VAL A 10 37.31 13.60 -3.78
CA VAL A 10 36.35 13.65 -2.68
C VAL A 10 35.59 12.31 -2.73
N ALA A 11 35.93 11.40 -1.84
CA ALA A 11 35.16 10.20 -1.59
C ALA A 11 33.72 10.63 -1.33
N GLN A 12 32.82 10.33 -2.26
CA GLN A 12 31.41 10.37 -2.01
C GLN A 12 31.16 9.27 -0.97
N GLU A 13 31.08 9.64 0.30
CA GLU A 13 30.38 8.82 1.28
C GLU A 13 28.95 8.67 0.77
N GLU A 14 28.63 7.50 0.20
CA GLU A 14 27.26 7.07 0.03
C GLU A 14 26.67 7.08 1.44
N LEU A 15 25.84 8.10 1.71
CA LEU A 15 24.98 8.10 2.87
C LEU A 15 24.04 6.90 2.68
N GLU A 16 24.34 5.79 3.36
CA GLU A 16 23.39 4.69 3.50
C GLU A 16 22.12 5.32 4.10
N GLU A 17 21.05 5.41 3.30
CA GLU A 17 19.75 5.85 3.78
C GLU A 17 19.36 4.94 4.95
N GLU A 18 19.24 5.52 6.14
CA GLU A 18 18.83 4.79 7.35
C GLU A 18 17.36 4.38 7.17
N VAL A 19 17.16 3.17 6.65
CA VAL A 19 15.83 2.57 6.46
C VAL A 19 15.12 2.54 7.80
N ASP A 20 13.89 3.09 7.91
CA ASP A 20 13.10 3.04 9.14
C ASP A 20 12.97 1.57 9.58
N PRO A 21 13.58 1.17 10.73
CA PRO A 21 13.62 -0.22 11.18
C PRO A 21 12.23 -0.80 11.45
N PHE A 22 11.21 0.04 11.53
CA PHE A 22 9.82 -0.36 11.69
C PHE A 22 9.34 -1.27 10.55
N TYR A 23 9.77 -1.00 9.30
CA TYR A 23 9.39 -1.80 8.13
C TYR A 23 10.35 -2.95 7.85
N ALA A 24 11.48 -3.04 8.55
CA ALA A 24 12.44 -4.13 8.39
C ALA A 24 11.95 -5.48 8.95
N VAL A 25 10.78 -5.51 9.58
CA VAL A 25 10.16 -6.74 10.12
C VAL A 25 9.52 -7.62 9.05
N ILE A 26 9.34 -7.09 7.84
CA ILE A 26 8.78 -7.82 6.69
C ILE A 26 9.77 -7.90 5.54
N ASP A 27 9.66 -8.98 4.79
CA ASP A 27 10.44 -9.26 3.59
C ASP A 27 9.59 -9.98 2.52
N GLU A 28 10.23 -10.48 1.48
CA GLU A 28 9.56 -11.22 0.41
C GLU A 28 8.96 -12.56 0.84
N ASN A 29 9.32 -13.10 2.01
CA ASN A 29 8.81 -14.36 2.54
C ASN A 29 7.69 -14.16 3.56
N SER A 30 7.43 -12.92 3.95
CA SER A 30 6.43 -12.60 4.97
C SER A 30 5.01 -12.95 4.52
N THR A 31 4.21 -13.44 5.46
CA THR A 31 2.82 -13.86 5.28
C THR A 31 1.86 -12.66 5.25
N LEU A 32 0.62 -12.86 4.79
CA LEU A 32 -0.41 -11.82 4.85
C LEU A 32 -0.74 -11.41 6.29
N GLU A 33 -0.64 -12.35 7.24
CA GLU A 33 -0.83 -12.09 8.66
C GLU A 33 0.25 -11.15 9.21
N GLU A 34 1.52 -11.33 8.83
CA GLU A 34 2.62 -10.44 9.23
C GLU A 34 2.46 -9.05 8.62
N TYR A 35 2.02 -8.93 7.37
CA TYR A 35 1.64 -7.64 6.77
C TYR A 35 0.47 -6.99 7.50
N TRP A 36 -0.51 -7.79 7.97
CA TRP A 36 -1.61 -7.26 8.78
C TRP A 36 -1.15 -6.74 10.14
N GLU A 37 -0.27 -7.49 10.83
CA GLU A 37 0.30 -7.06 12.11
C GLU A 37 1.07 -5.74 11.95
N LEU A 38 1.85 -5.61 10.88
CA LEU A 38 2.53 -4.36 10.54
C LEU A 38 1.52 -3.22 10.30
N PHE A 39 0.47 -3.47 9.51
CA PHE A 39 -0.57 -2.48 9.23
C PHE A 39 -1.27 -2.00 10.51
N VAL A 40 -1.61 -2.92 11.42
CA VAL A 40 -2.21 -2.60 12.73
C VAL A 40 -1.25 -1.72 13.55
N ALA A 41 0.01 -2.13 13.66
CA ALA A 41 1.02 -1.38 14.42
C ALA A 41 1.23 0.03 13.84
N ASP A 42 1.25 0.16 12.52
CA ASP A 42 1.41 1.45 11.83
C ASP A 42 0.18 2.35 11.97
N ALA A 43 -1.02 1.78 11.91
CA ALA A 43 -2.26 2.50 12.18
C ALA A 43 -2.27 3.08 13.59
N ILE A 44 -1.92 2.26 14.61
CA ILE A 44 -1.85 2.70 16.01
C ILE A 44 -0.77 3.78 16.18
N ARG A 45 0.41 3.58 15.63
CA ARG A 45 1.51 4.57 15.63
C ARG A 45 1.08 5.90 14.99
N SER A 46 0.18 5.82 14.00
CA SER A 46 -0.40 6.99 13.32
C SER A 46 -1.61 7.59 14.04
N GLY A 47 -1.91 7.14 15.26
CA GLY A 47 -2.99 7.67 16.10
C GLY A 47 -4.39 7.11 15.77
N LYS A 48 -4.47 6.02 15.00
CA LYS A 48 -5.75 5.33 14.74
C LYS A 48 -6.04 4.31 15.83
N PRO A 49 -7.32 4.03 16.12
CA PRO A 49 -7.71 2.85 16.88
C PRO A 49 -7.19 1.58 16.20
N ASP A 50 -6.99 0.51 16.98
CA ASP A 50 -6.65 -0.81 16.44
C ASP A 50 -7.67 -1.22 15.36
N PRO A 51 -7.24 -1.36 14.09
CA PRO A 51 -8.13 -1.68 12.99
C PRO A 51 -8.71 -3.10 13.06
N GLY A 52 -8.08 -4.02 13.79
CA GLY A 52 -8.53 -5.40 13.96
C GLY A 52 -9.40 -5.63 15.19
N PHE A 53 -9.49 -4.67 16.10
CA PHE A 53 -10.21 -4.85 17.36
C PHE A 53 -11.69 -5.22 17.16
N GLY A 54 -12.09 -6.36 17.72
CA GLY A 54 -13.48 -6.85 17.64
C GLY A 54 -13.91 -7.35 16.24
N ARG A 55 -12.98 -7.62 15.33
CA ARG A 55 -13.24 -8.06 13.96
C ARG A 55 -12.66 -9.43 13.67
N THR A 56 -13.36 -10.15 12.80
CA THR A 56 -12.83 -11.37 12.19
C THR A 56 -12.00 -11.02 10.96
N MET A 57 -10.80 -11.56 10.88
CA MET A 57 -9.91 -11.38 9.74
C MET A 57 -10.08 -12.52 8.73
N ASN A 58 -10.26 -12.16 7.47
CA ASN A 58 -10.34 -13.10 6.35
C ASN A 58 -9.43 -12.62 5.22
N LEU A 59 -8.13 -12.89 5.38
CA LEU A 59 -7.08 -12.53 4.43
C LEU A 59 -6.63 -13.77 3.70
N PHE A 60 -6.63 -13.75 2.37
CA PHE A 60 -6.26 -14.94 1.60
C PHE A 60 -5.65 -14.59 0.26
N PHE A 61 -4.90 -15.54 -0.28
CA PHE A 61 -4.44 -15.47 -1.66
C PHE A 61 -5.50 -16.02 -2.60
N GLY A 62 -5.95 -15.17 -3.53
CA GLY A 62 -6.70 -15.60 -4.70
C GLY A 62 -5.74 -16.23 -5.73
N ASN A 63 -6.24 -17.23 -6.41
CA ASN A 63 -5.50 -17.83 -7.51
C ASN A 63 -5.71 -17.10 -8.81
N GLU A 64 -5.63 -17.06 -9.85
CA GLU A 64 -5.86 -16.38 -11.11
C GLU A 64 -7.09 -15.45 -11.08
N PRO A 65 -7.10 -14.40 -11.89
CA PRO A 65 -8.26 -13.53 -12.07
C PRO A 65 -9.50 -14.35 -12.40
N ASP A 66 -10.50 -14.28 -11.52
CA ASP A 66 -11.80 -14.91 -11.78
C ASP A 66 -12.74 -13.88 -12.38
N PHE A 67 -12.87 -13.90 -13.70
CA PHE A 67 -13.76 -13.00 -14.43
C PHE A 67 -15.24 -13.13 -14.04
N ALA A 68 -15.66 -14.27 -13.51
CA ALA A 68 -17.03 -14.48 -13.04
C ALA A 68 -17.29 -13.70 -11.73
N SER A 69 -16.29 -13.53 -10.89
CA SER A 69 -16.38 -12.71 -9.66
C SER A 69 -16.10 -11.22 -9.93
N GLY A 70 -15.78 -10.83 -11.15
CA GLY A 70 -15.43 -9.47 -11.53
C GLY A 70 -13.97 -9.09 -11.22
N VAL A 71 -13.14 -10.04 -10.79
CA VAL A 71 -11.68 -9.86 -10.70
C VAL A 71 -11.10 -10.03 -12.10
N THR A 72 -10.46 -9.00 -12.59
CA THR A 72 -9.81 -8.99 -13.91
C THR A 72 -8.30 -9.14 -13.78
N ALA A 73 -7.62 -9.39 -14.91
CA ALA A 73 -6.16 -9.49 -14.96
C ALA A 73 -5.44 -8.21 -14.46
N ASP A 74 -6.15 -7.11 -14.31
CA ASP A 74 -5.60 -5.82 -13.89
C ASP A 74 -5.68 -5.61 -12.36
N HIS A 75 -6.30 -6.53 -11.61
CA HIS A 75 -6.48 -6.41 -10.17
C HIS A 75 -5.41 -7.21 -9.42
N ALA A 76 -4.61 -6.53 -8.60
CA ALA A 76 -3.65 -7.17 -7.71
C ALA A 76 -4.31 -7.67 -6.41
N GLY A 77 -5.48 -7.12 -6.04
CA GLY A 77 -6.27 -7.52 -4.88
C GLY A 77 -7.73 -7.10 -5.00
N ARG A 78 -8.53 -7.51 -4.02
CA ARG A 78 -9.94 -7.14 -3.93
C ARG A 78 -10.47 -7.26 -2.50
N ALA A 79 -11.12 -6.19 -2.02
CA ALA A 79 -11.84 -6.20 -0.76
C ALA A 79 -13.26 -6.74 -0.92
N TYR A 80 -13.74 -7.45 0.09
CA TYR A 80 -15.08 -8.04 0.16
C TYR A 80 -15.83 -7.52 1.38
N ASP A 81 -17.15 -7.53 1.31
CA ASP A 81 -18.04 -7.20 2.43
C ASP A 81 -17.68 -5.89 3.14
N VAL A 82 -17.27 -4.88 2.36
CA VAL A 82 -16.72 -3.62 2.87
C VAL A 82 -17.64 -2.92 3.88
N CYS A 83 -18.96 -3.13 3.77
CA CYS A 83 -19.96 -2.58 4.68
C CYS A 83 -20.25 -3.44 5.91
N ASN A 84 -19.58 -4.59 6.07
CA ASN A 84 -19.67 -5.40 7.27
C ASN A 84 -18.65 -4.95 8.31
N ASP A 85 -19.12 -4.37 9.41
CA ASP A 85 -18.24 -3.86 10.47
C ASP A 85 -17.66 -4.97 11.37
N GLU A 86 -18.13 -6.21 11.25
CA GLU A 86 -17.64 -7.36 12.03
C GLU A 86 -16.46 -8.08 11.38
N THR A 87 -16.20 -7.80 10.10
CA THR A 87 -15.15 -8.48 9.34
C THR A 87 -14.22 -7.49 8.65
N VAL A 88 -12.98 -7.94 8.43
CA VAL A 88 -12.06 -7.35 7.44
C VAL A 88 -11.68 -8.46 6.48
N SER A 89 -12.13 -8.35 5.24
CA SER A 89 -11.99 -9.40 4.24
C SER A 89 -11.43 -8.86 2.94
N PHE A 90 -10.31 -9.40 2.49
CA PHE A 90 -9.77 -9.14 1.16
C PHE A 90 -8.86 -10.25 0.67
N GLU A 91 -8.78 -10.38 -0.64
CA GLU A 91 -7.83 -11.27 -1.31
C GLU A 91 -6.69 -10.48 -1.96
N ILE A 92 -5.54 -11.13 -2.06
CA ILE A 92 -4.42 -10.69 -2.87
C ILE A 92 -4.21 -11.73 -3.97
N ILE A 93 -4.02 -11.31 -5.20
CA ILE A 93 -3.76 -12.23 -6.31
C ILE A 93 -2.31 -12.70 -6.22
N ARG A 94 -2.12 -14.01 -6.04
CA ARG A 94 -0.83 -14.63 -5.78
C ARG A 94 0.22 -14.33 -6.85
N SER A 95 -0.15 -14.41 -8.12
CA SER A 95 0.80 -14.18 -9.22
C SER A 95 1.38 -12.76 -9.21
N PHE A 96 0.57 -11.76 -8.91
CA PHE A 96 1.07 -10.39 -8.73
C PHE A 96 1.96 -10.26 -7.50
N TRP A 97 1.52 -10.84 -6.37
CA TRP A 97 2.26 -10.77 -5.12
C TRP A 97 3.66 -11.36 -5.22
N GLU A 98 3.80 -12.49 -5.89
CA GLU A 98 5.09 -13.16 -6.08
C GLU A 98 6.07 -12.34 -6.91
N ASP A 99 5.57 -11.57 -7.89
CA ASP A 99 6.37 -10.71 -8.76
C ASP A 99 6.66 -9.33 -8.14
N PHE A 100 5.93 -8.93 -7.09
CA PHE A 100 6.04 -7.61 -6.48
C PHE A 100 7.25 -7.49 -5.56
N SER A 101 7.92 -6.34 -5.63
CA SER A 101 8.83 -5.89 -4.57
C SER A 101 8.10 -5.74 -3.24
N VAL A 102 8.84 -5.76 -2.12
CA VAL A 102 8.26 -5.54 -0.77
C VAL A 102 7.50 -4.21 -0.71
N VAL A 103 8.00 -3.16 -1.36
CA VAL A 103 7.33 -1.85 -1.41
C VAL A 103 6.01 -1.93 -2.17
N GLN A 104 5.98 -2.58 -3.32
CA GLN A 104 4.72 -2.80 -4.07
C GLN A 104 3.71 -3.64 -3.27
N ARG A 105 4.19 -4.63 -2.50
CA ARG A 105 3.35 -5.42 -1.58
C ARG A 105 2.76 -4.55 -0.46
N LEU A 106 3.55 -3.65 0.12
CA LEU A 106 3.07 -2.67 1.12
C LEU A 106 1.95 -1.81 0.55
N TYR A 107 2.15 -1.21 -0.62
CA TYR A 107 1.12 -0.40 -1.27
C TYR A 107 -0.15 -1.21 -1.53
N THR A 108 -0.03 -2.41 -2.09
CA THR A 108 -1.18 -3.27 -2.39
C THR A 108 -1.92 -3.68 -1.13
N PHE A 109 -1.19 -4.11 -0.10
CA PHE A 109 -1.80 -4.54 1.16
C PHE A 109 -2.55 -3.41 1.86
N TYR A 110 -1.93 -2.22 1.97
CA TYR A 110 -2.57 -1.05 2.58
C TYR A 110 -3.76 -0.55 1.77
N HIS A 111 -3.71 -0.67 0.45
CA HIS A 111 -4.82 -0.35 -0.45
C HIS A 111 -6.04 -1.21 -0.14
N GLU A 112 -5.88 -2.53 -0.12
CA GLU A 112 -6.99 -3.45 0.15
C GLU A 112 -7.49 -3.32 1.60
N ALA A 113 -6.59 -3.15 2.56
CA ALA A 113 -6.96 -2.84 3.94
C ALA A 113 -7.72 -1.51 4.07
N GLY A 114 -7.39 -0.52 3.25
CA GLY A 114 -8.11 0.76 3.15
C GLY A 114 -9.55 0.58 2.71
N HIS A 115 -9.79 -0.22 1.69
CA HIS A 115 -11.14 -0.59 1.27
C HIS A 115 -11.87 -1.37 2.37
N ALA A 116 -11.28 -2.47 2.83
CA ALA A 116 -11.95 -3.41 3.71
C ALA A 116 -12.21 -2.83 5.12
N ARG A 117 -11.28 -2.03 5.65
CA ARG A 117 -11.34 -1.55 7.04
C ARG A 117 -11.86 -0.13 7.18
N TYR A 118 -11.42 0.77 6.30
CA TYR A 118 -11.75 2.18 6.38
C TYR A 118 -12.83 2.61 5.40
N LYS A 119 -13.32 1.71 4.57
CA LYS A 119 -14.36 1.98 3.56
C LYS A 119 -13.91 3.04 2.54
N TYR A 120 -12.60 3.20 2.36
CA TYR A 120 -12.08 4.09 1.35
C TYR A 120 -12.39 3.58 -0.04
N ARG A 121 -12.76 4.48 -0.94
CA ARG A 121 -12.85 4.26 -2.38
C ARG A 121 -11.62 4.86 -3.06
N HIS A 122 -11.43 4.53 -4.33
CA HIS A 122 -10.46 5.25 -5.14
C HIS A 122 -10.82 6.75 -5.17
N PRO A 123 -9.83 7.66 -5.04
CA PRO A 123 -10.09 9.10 -4.99
C PRO A 123 -10.72 9.62 -6.27
N TYR A 124 -10.34 9.02 -7.41
CA TYR A 124 -10.77 9.44 -8.74
C TYR A 124 -11.35 8.26 -9.51
N GLU A 125 -12.31 8.50 -10.36
CA GLU A 125 -12.70 7.55 -11.40
C GLU A 125 -11.67 7.60 -12.54
N ARG A 126 -11.47 6.48 -13.24
CA ARG A 126 -10.49 6.41 -14.35
C ARG A 126 -10.76 7.46 -15.44
N SER A 127 -12.04 7.81 -15.66
CA SER A 127 -12.48 8.82 -16.63
C SER A 127 -12.16 10.27 -16.23
N GLU A 128 -11.89 10.50 -14.93
CA GLU A 128 -11.57 11.84 -14.41
C GLU A 128 -10.08 12.18 -14.54
N LEU A 129 -9.26 11.18 -14.90
CA LEU A 129 -7.82 11.30 -14.93
C LEU A 129 -7.32 11.55 -16.35
N THR A 130 -6.55 12.61 -16.49
CA THR A 130 -5.84 12.95 -17.75
C THR A 130 -4.37 12.53 -17.71
N SER A 131 -3.83 12.30 -16.51
CA SER A 131 -2.44 11.86 -16.28
C SER A 131 -2.33 11.15 -14.93
N ALA A 132 -1.29 10.36 -14.75
CA ALA A 132 -0.94 9.83 -13.43
C ALA A 132 -0.58 11.00 -12.49
N PRO A 133 -0.95 10.94 -11.20
CA PRO A 133 -0.54 11.95 -10.22
C PRO A 133 0.98 11.91 -9.97
N ASP A 134 1.53 13.03 -9.57
CA ASP A 134 2.95 13.11 -9.17
C ASP A 134 3.26 12.27 -7.92
N ASN A 135 2.26 12.05 -7.07
CA ASN A 135 2.29 11.14 -5.95
C ASN A 135 1.25 10.04 -6.16
N TYR A 136 1.58 8.82 -5.73
CA TYR A 136 0.64 7.69 -5.75
C TYR A 136 -0.03 7.58 -4.38
N PRO A 137 -1.21 8.19 -4.15
CA PRO A 137 -1.96 7.91 -2.93
C PRO A 137 -2.16 6.40 -2.83
N ILE A 138 -2.10 5.84 -1.62
CA ILE A 138 -2.27 4.39 -1.44
C ILE A 138 -3.58 3.90 -2.05
N MET A 139 -4.64 4.70 -1.98
CA MET A 139 -5.94 4.37 -2.58
C MET A 139 -6.03 4.64 -4.10
N TRP A 140 -4.91 4.85 -4.76
CA TRP A 140 -4.89 5.03 -6.21
C TRP A 140 -5.31 3.75 -6.93
N LEU A 141 -6.01 3.90 -8.07
CA LEU A 141 -6.60 2.79 -8.82
C LEU A 141 -5.60 1.97 -9.66
N SER A 142 -4.35 2.36 -9.72
CA SER A 142 -3.31 1.69 -10.48
C SER A 142 -2.19 1.23 -9.56
N MET A 143 -1.49 0.16 -9.97
CA MET A 143 -0.33 -0.32 -9.23
C MET A 143 0.79 0.73 -9.25
N VAL A 144 1.48 0.83 -8.13
CA VAL A 144 2.67 1.68 -7.99
C VAL A 144 3.82 1.13 -8.85
N PRO A 145 4.68 1.99 -9.40
CA PRO A 145 5.84 1.56 -10.18
C PRO A 145 6.76 0.61 -9.40
N GLU A 146 7.41 -0.32 -10.12
CA GLU A 146 8.32 -1.31 -9.55
C GLU A 146 9.50 -0.67 -8.80
N ASN A 147 9.96 0.49 -9.25
CA ASN A 147 11.07 1.23 -8.66
C ASN A 147 10.67 2.18 -7.52
N SER A 148 9.44 2.08 -7.02
CA SER A 148 9.00 2.86 -5.88
C SER A 148 9.80 2.51 -4.62
N THR A 149 10.13 3.54 -3.84
CA THR A 149 10.97 3.41 -2.66
C THR A 149 10.16 3.29 -1.38
N LEU A 150 10.79 2.79 -0.32
CA LEU A 150 10.18 2.75 1.01
C LEU A 150 9.90 4.16 1.55
N GLU A 151 10.75 5.14 1.24
CA GLU A 151 10.55 6.54 1.64
C GLU A 151 9.27 7.11 1.02
N GLU A 152 9.04 6.86 -0.28
CA GLU A 152 7.80 7.24 -0.96
C GLU A 152 6.57 6.60 -0.29
N PHE A 153 6.65 5.30 0.00
CA PHE A 153 5.58 4.61 0.71
C PHE A 153 5.30 5.23 2.09
N ILE A 154 6.33 5.52 2.89
CA ILE A 154 6.17 6.14 4.21
C ILE A 154 5.48 7.50 4.12
N LYS A 155 5.82 8.30 3.13
CA LYS A 155 5.18 9.58 2.86
C LYS A 155 3.69 9.38 2.53
N ASP A 156 3.38 8.48 1.62
CA ASP A 156 2.02 8.24 1.14
C ASP A 156 1.13 7.60 2.22
N LYS A 157 1.67 6.68 3.04
CA LYS A 157 0.91 6.09 4.14
C LYS A 157 0.64 7.08 5.27
N ASN A 158 1.47 8.09 5.47
CA ASN A 158 1.18 9.16 6.41
C ASN A 158 -0.06 9.95 5.98
N ASP A 159 -0.20 10.25 4.70
CA ASP A 159 -1.39 10.88 4.15
C ASP A 159 -2.61 9.94 4.25
N PHE A 160 -2.44 8.67 3.92
CA PHE A 160 -3.48 7.64 4.04
C PHE A 160 -4.11 7.58 5.45
N PHE A 161 -3.31 7.64 6.50
CA PHE A 161 -3.82 7.60 7.86
C PHE A 161 -4.39 8.94 8.37
N LYS A 162 -4.04 10.07 7.78
CA LYS A 162 -4.57 11.38 8.18
C LYS A 162 -6.04 11.61 7.82
N ARG A 163 -6.57 10.93 6.80
CA ARG A 163 -7.92 11.11 6.24
C ARG A 163 -8.20 12.47 5.60
N ASP A 164 -7.22 13.29 5.38
CA ASP A 164 -7.35 14.63 4.77
C ASP A 164 -6.61 14.75 3.44
N TRP A 165 -6.19 13.60 2.86
CA TRP A 165 -5.59 13.58 1.55
C TRP A 165 -6.63 13.91 0.46
N GLU A 166 -6.18 14.58 -0.59
CA GLU A 166 -7.05 15.05 -1.67
C GLU A 166 -7.83 13.90 -2.31
N GLY A 167 -9.14 14.13 -2.52
CA GLY A 167 -10.01 13.18 -3.21
C GLY A 167 -10.47 11.98 -2.37
N VAL A 168 -10.32 12.01 -1.04
CA VAL A 168 -10.87 10.93 -0.18
C VAL A 168 -12.34 10.71 -0.45
N ARG A 169 -12.70 9.47 -0.74
CA ARG A 169 -14.06 9.02 -1.00
C ARG A 169 -14.33 7.77 -0.18
N TYR A 170 -15.61 7.54 0.16
CA TYR A 170 -16.04 6.42 0.99
C TYR A 170 -17.11 5.60 0.29
N PHE A 171 -17.17 4.30 0.62
CA PHE A 171 -18.33 3.47 0.28
C PHE A 171 -19.56 3.97 1.05
N ASN A 172 -20.70 4.07 0.37
CA ASN A 172 -21.97 4.36 1.01
C ASN A 172 -22.57 3.06 1.57
N CYS A 173 -22.48 2.89 2.88
CA CYS A 173 -22.98 1.68 3.58
C CYS A 173 -24.36 1.89 4.25
N THR A 174 -25.04 2.99 4.00
CA THR A 174 -26.33 3.31 4.61
C THR A 174 -27.54 2.94 3.74
N GLU A 175 -27.30 2.55 2.48
CA GLU A 175 -28.31 2.15 1.51
C GLU A 175 -28.37 0.62 1.37
N ASN A 176 -28.85 -0.08 2.43
CA ASN A 176 -29.27 -1.47 2.39
C ASN A 176 -30.67 -1.62 2.98
#